data_d2256435eb55b65a1918642c7fd23cc7
#
_entry.id   d2256435eb55b65a1918642c7fd23cc7
#
_cell.length_a   1.000
_cell.length_b   1.000
_cell.length_c   1.000
_cell.angle_alpha   90.00
_cell.angle_beta   90.00
_cell.angle_gamma   90.00
#
_symmetry.space_group_name_H-M   'P 1'
#
loop_
_entity.id
_entity.type
_entity.pdbx_description
1 polymer ?
#
loop_
_entity_poly.entity_id
_entity_poly.type
_entity_poly.pdbx_seq_one_letter_code
_entity_poly.pdbx_strand_id
1 'polypeptide(L)'
;MDSTRHKLSRREWLTQALSLLSVAAAPTLAFAQNTAHIVIVGGGVGGATAAKYLKLFNPALQVTVIEKNPVYVKPFGSSEVLNQHVGMVDLNVGYDTLKSKYGIRFVFDTVTGFDPVARTVSTAGKQKIGYDRLIVSPGIQLMYEAYAGYSEAVARTAVPSGWIPGEQTALLARQLQGMRQGGTFVLAAPPNPYRCPPGPYERAALMTEWFSQHNPTAKVIIVDPKDSFVTDETMMLGWNRLYHFNLPADYAKKMSAEVEVKHHAGTSMLSWVRGKDGGRTLKIDPKRMRIETEGEVVQADVINVIPPMKAGQVAMTLGLADGSGFCPVHRRNFASTLQPNVYVIGDASIADAMPKSGFSANTQAKVVARAIVEELAGRPAPEPLWENTCYALAGKDYGLFVADVFKIVDGKIARINGQARYLPLDATPAQIKLGARYQQAWLRTFTADC
;
A
#
# COMPACT_ATOMS: atom_id res chain seq x y z
N MET A 1 40.12 72.25 -4.45
CA MET A 1 39.76 70.96 -5.05
C MET A 1 38.28 71.00 -5.32
N ASP A 2 37.92 71.24 -6.56
CA ASP A 2 36.59 71.60 -7.03
C ASP A 2 35.82 70.30 -7.44
N SER A 3 34.74 70.03 -6.80
CA SER A 3 33.89 68.87 -7.11
C SER A 3 32.61 69.30 -7.83
N THR A 4 32.70 69.48 -9.12
CA THR A 4 31.56 69.73 -10.00
C THR A 4 30.69 68.47 -10.13
N ARG A 5 29.59 68.45 -9.38
CA ARG A 5 28.48 67.46 -9.62
C ARG A 5 27.72 67.94 -10.87
N HIS A 6 27.89 67.20 -11.98
CA HIS A 6 27.01 67.32 -13.13
C HIS A 6 25.61 66.83 -12.77
N LYS A 7 24.65 67.74 -12.67
CA LYS A 7 23.22 67.43 -12.58
C LYS A 7 22.73 67.19 -14.02
N LEU A 8 22.37 65.90 -14.29
CA LEU A 8 21.73 65.56 -15.53
C LEU A 8 20.38 66.29 -15.67
N SER A 9 20.11 66.84 -16.85
CA SER A 9 18.87 67.55 -17.15
C SER A 9 17.68 66.55 -17.25
N ARG A 10 16.45 67.04 -17.03
CA ARG A 10 15.25 66.21 -17.14
C ARG A 10 15.10 65.48 -18.52
N ARG A 11 15.68 66.05 -19.56
CA ARG A 11 15.68 65.46 -20.91
C ARG A 11 16.67 64.31 -21.04
N GLU A 12 17.82 64.38 -20.42
CA GLU A 12 18.84 63.32 -20.39
C GLU A 12 18.36 62.14 -19.53
N TRP A 13 17.59 62.41 -18.46
CA TRP A 13 16.98 61.37 -17.63
C TRP A 13 15.89 60.62 -18.38
N LEU A 14 15.07 61.31 -19.18
CA LEU A 14 14.03 60.70 -20.01
C LEU A 14 14.60 59.86 -21.18
N THR A 15 15.71 60.30 -21.79
CA THR A 15 16.37 59.50 -22.84
C THR A 15 17.08 58.27 -22.31
N GLN A 16 17.66 58.31 -21.11
CA GLN A 16 18.21 57.12 -20.47
C GLN A 16 17.15 56.18 -19.95
N ALA A 17 16.01 56.66 -19.48
CA ALA A 17 14.88 55.83 -19.08
C ALA A 17 14.19 55.13 -20.28
N LEU A 18 14.15 55.76 -21.46
CA LEU A 18 13.62 55.15 -22.67
C LEU A 18 14.56 54.10 -23.31
N SER A 19 15.87 54.22 -23.12
CA SER A 19 16.85 53.21 -23.55
C SER A 19 16.90 52.01 -22.65
N LEU A 20 16.47 52.11 -21.39
CA LEU A 20 16.31 50.96 -20.47
C LEU A 20 15.01 50.17 -20.66
N LEU A 21 14.00 50.78 -21.33
CA LEU A 21 12.72 50.09 -21.67
C LEU A 21 12.80 49.27 -22.97
N SER A 22 13.82 49.45 -23.79
CA SER A 22 14.02 48.67 -25.01
C SER A 22 14.79 47.34 -24.84
N VAL A 23 15.30 47.05 -23.64
CA VAL A 23 15.97 45.76 -23.34
C VAL A 23 15.00 44.73 -22.69
N ALA A 24 13.76 45.12 -22.42
CA ALA A 24 12.76 44.22 -21.78
C ALA A 24 11.92 43.42 -22.77
N ALA A 25 12.24 43.45 -24.07
CA ALA A 25 11.68 42.47 -25.05
C ALA A 25 12.72 41.36 -25.30
N ALA A 26 13.26 40.77 -24.22
CA ALA A 26 13.73 39.39 -24.35
C ALA A 26 12.52 38.54 -24.81
N PRO A 27 12.64 37.73 -25.88
CA PRO A 27 11.59 36.81 -26.18
C PRO A 27 11.38 36.00 -24.90
N THR A 28 10.24 36.14 -24.26
CA THR A 28 9.75 35.10 -23.36
C THR A 28 9.85 33.87 -24.20
N LEU A 29 10.86 33.03 -23.96
CA LEU A 29 10.84 31.65 -24.36
C LEU A 29 9.50 31.18 -23.83
N ALA A 30 8.48 31.19 -24.65
CA ALA A 30 7.25 30.50 -24.42
C ALA A 30 7.70 29.06 -24.27
N PHE A 31 7.94 28.63 -23.02
CA PHE A 31 7.99 27.21 -22.72
C PHE A 31 6.70 26.71 -23.34
N ALA A 32 6.82 25.96 -24.42
CA ALA A 32 5.68 25.29 -25.02
C ALA A 32 4.98 24.62 -23.85
N GLN A 33 3.79 25.11 -23.48
CA GLN A 33 3.04 24.53 -22.39
C GLN A 33 2.88 23.07 -22.79
N ASN A 34 3.59 22.19 -22.11
CA ASN A 34 3.57 20.78 -22.42
C ASN A 34 2.17 20.28 -22.06
N THR A 35 1.29 20.29 -23.04
CA THR A 35 -0.10 19.84 -22.95
C THR A 35 -0.20 18.33 -22.99
N ALA A 36 0.89 17.62 -22.76
CA ALA A 36 0.92 16.16 -22.78
C ALA A 36 -0.19 15.56 -21.93
N HIS A 37 -0.79 14.51 -22.46
CA HIS A 37 -1.88 13.80 -21.82
C HIS A 37 -1.34 12.58 -21.08
N ILE A 38 -1.48 12.57 -19.77
CA ILE A 38 -1.13 11.45 -18.91
C ILE A 38 -2.40 10.70 -18.55
N VAL A 39 -2.47 9.44 -18.93
CA VAL A 39 -3.55 8.54 -18.51
C VAL A 39 -3.07 7.66 -17.36
N ILE A 40 -3.92 7.49 -16.36
CA ILE A 40 -3.65 6.68 -15.17
C ILE A 40 -4.72 5.62 -15.04
N VAL A 41 -4.34 4.36 -14.96
CA VAL A 41 -5.23 3.23 -14.74
C VAL A 41 -5.16 2.80 -13.28
N GLY A 42 -6.29 2.93 -12.58
CA GLY A 42 -6.43 2.68 -11.15
C GLY A 42 -6.37 3.96 -10.32
N GLY A 43 -7.43 4.21 -9.55
CA GLY A 43 -7.62 5.38 -8.68
C GLY A 43 -7.30 5.13 -7.21
N GLY A 44 -6.62 4.02 -6.87
CA GLY A 44 -6.14 3.76 -5.52
C GLY A 44 -4.99 4.69 -5.12
N VAL A 45 -4.35 4.42 -3.96
CA VAL A 45 -3.29 5.29 -3.41
C VAL A 45 -2.26 5.73 -4.46
N GLY A 46 -1.67 4.78 -5.20
CA GLY A 46 -0.63 5.12 -6.17
C GLY A 46 -1.15 6.02 -7.30
N GLY A 47 -2.29 5.65 -7.91
CA GLY A 47 -2.83 6.41 -9.05
C GLY A 47 -3.36 7.79 -8.64
N ALA A 48 -4.07 7.90 -7.53
CA ALA A 48 -4.58 9.17 -7.01
C ALA A 48 -3.43 10.13 -6.65
N THR A 49 -2.41 9.62 -5.96
CA THR A 49 -1.19 10.38 -5.66
C THR A 49 -0.47 10.83 -6.94
N ALA A 50 -0.28 9.91 -7.91
CA ALA A 50 0.37 10.26 -9.18
C ALA A 50 -0.39 11.39 -9.91
N ALA A 51 -1.72 11.27 -9.98
CA ALA A 51 -2.57 12.28 -10.62
C ALA A 51 -2.40 13.66 -9.98
N LYS A 52 -2.46 13.73 -8.64
CA LYS A 52 -2.28 14.98 -7.89
C LYS A 52 -0.88 15.57 -8.09
N TYR A 53 0.17 14.76 -7.94
CA TYR A 53 1.54 15.26 -8.02
C TYR A 53 1.95 15.64 -9.45
N LEU A 54 1.43 15.00 -10.49
CA LEU A 54 1.58 15.47 -11.87
C LEU A 54 1.05 16.91 -12.03
N LYS A 55 -0.14 17.20 -11.51
CA LYS A 55 -0.73 18.54 -11.54
C LYS A 55 0.00 19.55 -10.65
N LEU A 56 0.57 19.11 -9.53
CA LEU A 56 1.40 19.97 -8.66
C LEU A 56 2.73 20.32 -9.31
N PHE A 57 3.38 19.39 -10.01
CA PHE A 57 4.66 19.62 -10.66
C PHE A 57 4.52 20.33 -12.02
N ASN A 58 3.43 20.08 -12.73
CA ASN A 58 3.10 20.78 -13.98
C ASN A 58 1.58 20.92 -14.15
N PRO A 59 1.01 22.07 -13.76
CA PRO A 59 -0.44 22.32 -13.86
C PRO A 59 -0.99 22.27 -15.31
N ALA A 60 -0.14 22.45 -16.34
CA ALA A 60 -0.55 22.43 -17.73
C ALA A 60 -0.87 21.01 -18.25
N LEU A 61 -0.38 19.95 -17.62
CA LEU A 61 -0.64 18.58 -18.03
C LEU A 61 -2.14 18.25 -18.04
N GLN A 62 -2.59 17.53 -19.06
CA GLN A 62 -3.88 16.87 -19.04
C GLN A 62 -3.73 15.54 -18.30
N VAL A 63 -4.54 15.32 -17.26
CA VAL A 63 -4.50 14.09 -16.47
C VAL A 63 -5.88 13.46 -16.44
N THR A 64 -5.95 12.21 -16.89
CA THR A 64 -7.17 11.39 -16.85
C THR A 64 -6.92 10.13 -16.03
N VAL A 65 -7.75 9.88 -15.01
CA VAL A 65 -7.76 8.65 -14.24
C VAL A 65 -8.91 7.77 -14.71
N ILE A 66 -8.61 6.52 -15.07
CA ILE A 66 -9.60 5.48 -15.38
C ILE A 66 -9.69 4.57 -14.17
N GLU A 67 -10.82 4.56 -13.50
CA GLU A 67 -11.08 3.76 -12.30
C GLU A 67 -12.46 3.11 -12.40
N LYS A 68 -12.55 1.83 -12.07
CA LYS A 68 -13.82 1.09 -12.17
C LYS A 68 -14.84 1.46 -11.11
N ASN A 69 -14.37 1.94 -9.94
CA ASN A 69 -15.24 2.28 -8.82
C ASN A 69 -15.30 3.78 -8.60
N PRO A 70 -16.49 4.37 -8.37
CA PRO A 70 -16.63 5.80 -8.10
C PRO A 70 -16.07 6.22 -6.73
N VAL A 71 -15.80 5.26 -5.86
CA VAL A 71 -15.25 5.46 -4.51
C VAL A 71 -14.12 4.46 -4.28
N TYR A 72 -13.00 4.94 -3.79
CA TYR A 72 -11.91 4.09 -3.33
C TYR A 72 -12.19 3.61 -1.91
N VAL A 73 -12.12 2.29 -1.67
CA VAL A 73 -12.21 1.71 -0.34
C VAL A 73 -10.80 1.37 0.15
N LYS A 74 -10.32 2.06 1.19
CA LYS A 74 -8.97 1.86 1.75
C LYS A 74 -8.81 0.46 2.32
N PRO A 75 -7.77 -0.31 1.96
CA PRO A 75 -7.50 -1.60 2.58
C PRO A 75 -6.93 -1.47 4.02
N PHE A 76 -6.14 -0.45 4.29
CA PHE A 76 -5.67 -0.14 5.63
C PHE A 76 -6.81 0.37 6.49
N GLY A 77 -6.89 -0.10 7.72
CA GLY A 77 -8.05 0.05 8.61
C GLY A 77 -9.12 -1.04 8.43
N SER A 78 -9.07 -1.91 7.39
CA SER A 78 -10.08 -2.95 7.22
C SER A 78 -10.06 -4.01 8.33
N SER A 79 -8.93 -4.23 8.99
CA SER A 79 -8.87 -5.09 10.18
C SER A 79 -9.59 -4.48 11.39
N GLU A 80 -9.63 -3.15 11.48
CA GLU A 80 -10.35 -2.42 12.53
C GLU A 80 -11.88 -2.41 12.32
N VAL A 81 -12.36 -2.78 11.12
CA VAL A 81 -13.79 -3.04 10.88
C VAL A 81 -14.21 -4.33 11.56
N LEU A 82 -13.33 -5.34 11.60
CA LEU A 82 -13.66 -6.65 12.17
C LEU A 82 -13.89 -6.59 13.67
N ASN A 83 -13.16 -5.72 14.38
CA ASN A 83 -13.29 -5.49 15.82
C ASN A 83 -14.15 -4.27 16.16
N GLN A 84 -14.87 -3.69 15.18
CA GLN A 84 -15.81 -2.57 15.33
C GLN A 84 -15.19 -1.22 15.75
N HIS A 85 -13.88 -1.04 15.63
CA HIS A 85 -13.24 0.25 15.92
C HIS A 85 -13.53 1.30 14.85
N VAL A 86 -13.77 0.89 13.60
CA VAL A 86 -14.21 1.74 12.49
C VAL A 86 -15.32 1.07 11.71
N GLY A 87 -16.14 1.85 11.01
CA GLY A 87 -17.17 1.34 10.10
C GLY A 87 -16.63 1.15 8.68
N MET A 88 -17.30 0.32 7.87
CA MET A 88 -16.96 0.20 6.44
C MET A 88 -17.01 1.54 5.70
N VAL A 89 -17.92 2.43 6.09
CA VAL A 89 -18.07 3.76 5.48
C VAL A 89 -16.83 4.64 5.71
N ASP A 90 -16.14 4.48 6.83
CA ASP A 90 -14.93 5.25 7.18
C ASP A 90 -13.72 4.89 6.29
N LEU A 91 -13.82 3.77 5.57
CA LEU A 91 -12.82 3.36 4.60
C LEU A 91 -13.02 4.02 3.22
N ASN A 92 -14.14 4.68 2.99
CA ASN A 92 -14.47 5.28 1.70
C ASN A 92 -13.73 6.60 1.48
N VAL A 93 -13.15 6.76 0.30
CA VAL A 93 -12.46 7.97 -0.15
C VAL A 93 -13.00 8.37 -1.51
N GLY A 94 -13.57 9.57 -1.60
CA GLY A 94 -14.06 10.14 -2.85
C GLY A 94 -12.95 10.83 -3.64
N TYR A 95 -13.24 11.16 -4.89
CA TYR A 95 -12.31 11.83 -5.81
C TYR A 95 -12.64 13.31 -6.06
N ASP A 96 -13.55 13.91 -5.29
CA ASP A 96 -14.06 15.26 -5.60
C ASP A 96 -12.99 16.35 -5.46
N THR A 97 -12.08 16.22 -4.48
CA THR A 97 -10.94 17.14 -4.35
C THR A 97 -10.01 17.06 -5.56
N LEU A 98 -9.74 15.86 -6.08
CA LEU A 98 -8.90 15.66 -7.25
C LEU A 98 -9.53 16.27 -8.51
N LYS A 99 -10.84 16.14 -8.65
CA LYS A 99 -11.61 16.74 -9.77
C LYS A 99 -11.67 18.26 -9.66
N SER A 100 -12.13 18.78 -8.51
CA SER A 100 -12.45 20.20 -8.37
C SER A 100 -11.22 21.09 -8.20
N LYS A 101 -10.26 20.65 -7.35
CA LYS A 101 -9.07 21.45 -7.02
C LYS A 101 -7.95 21.31 -8.05
N TYR A 102 -7.77 20.10 -8.59
CA TYR A 102 -6.64 19.81 -9.48
C TYR A 102 -7.04 19.65 -10.94
N GLY A 103 -8.34 19.70 -11.27
CA GLY A 103 -8.83 19.57 -12.63
C GLY A 103 -8.57 18.20 -13.27
N ILE A 104 -8.48 17.15 -12.46
CA ILE A 104 -8.24 15.79 -12.94
C ILE A 104 -9.54 15.20 -13.46
N ARG A 105 -9.51 14.69 -14.70
CA ARG A 105 -10.64 14.00 -15.30
C ARG A 105 -10.70 12.56 -14.77
N PHE A 106 -11.90 12.11 -14.37
CA PHE A 106 -12.17 10.73 -14.03
C PHE A 106 -13.08 10.08 -15.07
N VAL A 107 -12.72 8.86 -15.49
CA VAL A 107 -13.54 7.97 -16.31
C VAL A 107 -13.81 6.73 -15.46
N PHE A 108 -15.05 6.58 -15.01
CA PHE A 108 -15.47 5.43 -14.22
C PHE A 108 -15.80 4.26 -15.14
N ASP A 109 -14.77 3.48 -15.48
CA ASP A 109 -14.87 2.34 -16.39
C ASP A 109 -13.73 1.34 -16.16
N THR A 110 -13.88 0.15 -16.73
CA THR A 110 -12.86 -0.91 -16.68
C THR A 110 -12.02 -0.89 -17.95
N VAL A 111 -10.69 -0.85 -17.78
CA VAL A 111 -9.74 -0.99 -18.89
C VAL A 111 -9.73 -2.44 -19.38
N THR A 112 -9.93 -2.63 -20.67
CA THR A 112 -10.01 -3.94 -21.33
C THR A 112 -8.84 -4.23 -22.27
N GLY A 113 -8.03 -3.22 -22.60
CA GLY A 113 -6.87 -3.37 -23.46
C GLY A 113 -6.17 -2.05 -23.74
N PHE A 114 -5.06 -2.11 -24.46
CA PHE A 114 -4.36 -0.93 -24.95
C PHE A 114 -3.62 -1.25 -26.27
N ASP A 115 -3.35 -0.20 -27.04
CA ASP A 115 -2.49 -0.25 -28.21
C ASP A 115 -1.23 0.61 -27.90
N PRO A 116 -0.06 -0.03 -27.70
CA PRO A 116 1.15 0.71 -27.35
C PRO A 116 1.74 1.50 -28.53
N VAL A 117 1.41 1.14 -29.78
CA VAL A 117 1.84 1.85 -30.99
C VAL A 117 1.00 3.10 -31.21
N ALA A 118 -0.32 2.96 -31.20
CA ALA A 118 -1.26 4.09 -31.30
C ALA A 118 -1.34 4.89 -29.99
N ARG A 119 -0.76 4.41 -28.89
CA ARG A 119 -0.83 4.98 -27.55
C ARG A 119 -2.26 5.25 -27.10
N THR A 120 -3.12 4.26 -27.17
CA THR A 120 -4.51 4.35 -26.73
C THR A 120 -4.85 3.27 -25.73
N VAL A 121 -5.70 3.61 -24.74
CA VAL A 121 -6.31 2.68 -23.79
C VAL A 121 -7.77 2.47 -24.18
N SER A 122 -8.22 1.22 -24.18
CA SER A 122 -9.62 0.84 -24.46
C SER A 122 -10.33 0.47 -23.17
N THR A 123 -11.63 0.84 -23.07
CA THR A 123 -12.47 0.55 -21.91
C THR A 123 -13.66 -0.34 -22.28
N ALA A 124 -14.31 -0.96 -21.28
CA ALA A 124 -15.50 -1.79 -21.46
C ALA A 124 -16.65 -1.01 -22.10
N GLY A 125 -16.80 0.29 -21.79
CA GLY A 125 -17.73 1.23 -22.43
C GLY A 125 -17.31 1.66 -23.83
N LYS A 126 -16.35 0.96 -24.48
CA LYS A 126 -15.87 1.20 -25.84
C LYS A 126 -15.22 2.56 -26.08
N GLN A 127 -14.79 3.26 -25.03
CA GLN A 127 -14.00 4.46 -25.18
C GLN A 127 -12.55 4.10 -25.56
N LYS A 128 -11.96 4.91 -26.45
CA LYS A 128 -10.52 4.91 -26.74
C LYS A 128 -9.92 6.23 -26.26
N ILE A 129 -8.96 6.17 -25.34
CA ILE A 129 -8.34 7.34 -24.70
C ILE A 129 -6.86 7.34 -25.05
N GLY A 130 -6.43 8.37 -25.79
CA GLY A 130 -5.05 8.57 -26.19
C GLY A 130 -4.20 9.04 -25.01
N TYR A 131 -2.90 8.71 -25.02
CA TYR A 131 -1.95 9.14 -23.98
C TYR A 131 -0.56 9.42 -24.56
N ASP A 132 0.19 10.34 -23.93
CA ASP A 132 1.61 10.50 -24.13
C ASP A 132 2.41 9.63 -23.17
N ARG A 133 1.90 9.46 -21.93
CA ARG A 133 2.42 8.53 -20.92
C ARG A 133 1.26 7.83 -20.22
N LEU A 134 1.45 6.56 -19.91
CA LEU A 134 0.48 5.73 -19.21
C LEU A 134 1.04 5.30 -17.85
N ILE A 135 0.34 5.58 -16.76
CA ILE A 135 0.65 5.04 -15.43
C ILE A 135 -0.36 3.95 -15.10
N VAL A 136 0.10 2.77 -14.69
CA VAL A 136 -0.75 1.63 -14.32
C VAL A 136 -0.51 1.32 -12.85
N SER A 137 -1.53 1.54 -12.02
CA SER A 137 -1.52 1.34 -10.56
C SER A 137 -2.65 0.39 -10.13
N PRO A 138 -2.62 -0.88 -10.55
CA PRO A 138 -3.76 -1.79 -10.46
C PRO A 138 -3.88 -2.49 -9.09
N GLY A 139 -2.92 -2.28 -8.19
CA GLY A 139 -2.83 -3.02 -6.95
C GLY A 139 -2.59 -4.52 -7.17
N ILE A 140 -3.22 -5.35 -6.33
CA ILE A 140 -3.11 -6.81 -6.35
C ILE A 140 -4.42 -7.47 -6.77
N GLN A 141 -4.27 -8.72 -7.24
CA GLN A 141 -5.34 -9.70 -7.38
C GLN A 141 -5.06 -10.89 -6.47
N LEU A 142 -6.11 -11.40 -5.83
CA LEU A 142 -6.05 -12.61 -4.99
C LEU A 142 -6.17 -13.87 -5.87
N MET A 143 -5.33 -14.86 -5.61
CA MET A 143 -5.31 -16.14 -6.32
C MET A 143 -6.15 -17.16 -5.53
N TYR A 144 -7.47 -17.04 -5.60
CA TYR A 144 -8.38 -17.87 -4.80
C TYR A 144 -8.20 -19.37 -5.02
N GLU A 145 -7.94 -19.79 -6.26
CA GLU A 145 -7.79 -21.18 -6.65
C GLU A 145 -6.43 -21.79 -6.28
N ALA A 146 -5.58 -21.04 -5.57
CA ALA A 146 -4.27 -21.55 -5.12
C ALA A 146 -4.39 -22.67 -4.07
N TYR A 147 -5.53 -22.77 -3.39
CA TYR A 147 -5.80 -23.83 -2.42
C TYR A 147 -6.95 -24.71 -2.89
N ALA A 148 -6.80 -26.03 -2.78
CA ALA A 148 -7.84 -26.98 -3.15
C ALA A 148 -9.14 -26.68 -2.36
N GLY A 149 -10.28 -26.65 -3.05
CA GLY A 149 -11.59 -26.38 -2.46
C GLY A 149 -11.86 -24.89 -2.15
N TYR A 150 -10.96 -23.98 -2.50
CA TYR A 150 -11.15 -22.53 -2.36
C TYR A 150 -11.36 -21.88 -3.72
N SER A 151 -12.28 -20.93 -3.79
CA SER A 151 -12.59 -20.15 -4.99
C SER A 151 -13.13 -18.77 -4.61
N GLU A 152 -13.24 -17.88 -5.58
CA GLU A 152 -13.86 -16.57 -5.33
C GLU A 152 -15.31 -16.70 -4.87
N ALA A 153 -16.06 -17.66 -5.41
CA ALA A 153 -17.43 -17.93 -4.99
C ALA A 153 -17.51 -18.38 -3.53
N VAL A 154 -16.59 -19.24 -3.08
CA VAL A 154 -16.46 -19.65 -1.67
C VAL A 154 -16.10 -18.46 -0.79
N ALA A 155 -15.16 -17.60 -1.25
CA ALA A 155 -14.76 -16.41 -0.51
C ALA A 155 -15.90 -15.39 -0.36
N ARG A 156 -16.80 -15.30 -1.31
CA ARG A 156 -17.96 -14.40 -1.26
C ARG A 156 -19.09 -14.90 -0.36
N THR A 157 -19.13 -16.20 -0.04
CA THR A 157 -20.30 -16.80 0.61
C THR A 157 -20.01 -17.47 1.95
N ALA A 158 -18.87 -18.14 2.11
CA ALA A 158 -18.61 -19.00 3.27
C ALA A 158 -17.28 -18.69 3.99
N VAL A 159 -16.18 -18.56 3.25
CA VAL A 159 -14.83 -18.44 3.79
C VAL A 159 -14.17 -17.16 3.24
N PRO A 160 -14.51 -16.00 3.79
CA PRO A 160 -14.07 -14.71 3.23
C PRO A 160 -12.57 -14.49 3.39
N SER A 161 -11.97 -13.82 2.38
CA SER A 161 -10.66 -13.24 2.49
C SER A 161 -10.71 -11.86 3.19
N GLY A 162 -11.55 -10.97 2.70
CA GLY A 162 -11.62 -9.59 3.20
C GLY A 162 -10.28 -8.84 3.14
N TRP A 163 -9.34 -9.30 2.29
CA TRP A 163 -8.04 -8.63 2.11
C TRP A 163 -8.14 -7.49 1.10
N ILE A 164 -9.02 -7.61 0.12
CA ILE A 164 -9.56 -6.48 -0.64
C ILE A 164 -10.83 -6.06 0.09
N PRO A 165 -10.92 -4.83 0.63
CA PRO A 165 -12.04 -4.42 1.46
C PRO A 165 -13.34 -4.32 0.65
N GLY A 166 -14.45 -4.62 1.30
CA GLY A 166 -15.78 -4.64 0.69
C GLY A 166 -16.70 -5.66 1.32
N GLU A 167 -17.53 -6.33 0.50
CA GLU A 167 -18.54 -7.31 0.95
C GLU A 167 -17.93 -8.47 1.77
N GLN A 168 -16.75 -8.96 1.37
CA GLN A 168 -16.05 -10.00 2.12
C GLN A 168 -15.58 -9.53 3.50
N THR A 169 -15.20 -8.25 3.66
CA THR A 169 -14.87 -7.69 4.97
C THR A 169 -16.10 -7.65 5.87
N ALA A 170 -17.23 -7.20 5.34
CA ALA A 170 -18.50 -7.18 6.07
C ALA A 170 -19.00 -8.60 6.40
N LEU A 171 -18.81 -9.56 5.51
CA LEU A 171 -19.15 -10.98 5.78
C LEU A 171 -18.29 -11.53 6.91
N LEU A 172 -16.96 -11.34 6.84
CA LEU A 172 -16.04 -11.77 7.88
C LEU A 172 -16.37 -11.15 9.24
N ALA A 173 -16.64 -9.85 9.26
CA ALA A 173 -17.04 -9.17 10.49
C ALA A 173 -18.28 -9.79 11.14
N ARG A 174 -19.33 -10.04 10.34
CA ARG A 174 -20.55 -10.72 10.85
C ARG A 174 -20.28 -12.12 11.38
N GLN A 175 -19.44 -12.91 10.69
CA GLN A 175 -19.09 -14.27 11.12
C GLN A 175 -18.33 -14.25 12.45
N LEU A 176 -17.34 -13.36 12.59
CA LEU A 176 -16.55 -13.23 13.82
C LEU A 176 -17.40 -12.77 15.01
N GLN A 177 -18.26 -11.79 14.78
CA GLN A 177 -19.17 -11.26 15.81
C GLN A 177 -20.25 -12.27 16.21
N GLY A 178 -20.71 -13.10 15.28
CA GLY A 178 -21.69 -14.18 15.53
C GLY A 178 -21.07 -15.51 15.93
N MET A 179 -19.75 -15.58 16.13
CA MET A 179 -19.10 -16.84 16.49
C MET A 179 -19.55 -17.33 17.87
N ARG A 180 -19.91 -18.63 17.98
CA ARG A 180 -20.34 -19.21 19.25
C ARG A 180 -19.28 -19.04 20.36
N GLN A 181 -19.70 -19.06 21.61
CA GLN A 181 -18.79 -19.06 22.75
C GLN A 181 -17.84 -20.28 22.69
N GLY A 182 -16.55 -20.02 22.92
CA GLY A 182 -15.50 -21.03 22.80
C GLY A 182 -15.20 -21.46 21.36
N GLY A 183 -15.72 -20.74 20.35
CA GLY A 183 -15.47 -21.01 18.94
C GLY A 183 -14.02 -20.80 18.53
N THR A 184 -13.65 -21.36 17.38
CA THR A 184 -12.31 -21.28 16.81
C THR A 184 -12.31 -20.41 15.55
N PHE A 185 -11.53 -19.36 15.55
CA PHE A 185 -11.18 -18.54 14.39
C PHE A 185 -9.83 -18.96 13.84
N VAL A 186 -9.77 -19.33 12.55
CA VAL A 186 -8.52 -19.68 11.87
C VAL A 186 -8.23 -18.63 10.80
N LEU A 187 -7.04 -18.06 10.83
CA LEU A 187 -6.51 -17.16 9.81
C LEU A 187 -5.39 -17.86 9.04
N ALA A 188 -5.60 -18.11 7.75
CA ALA A 188 -4.56 -18.60 6.84
C ALA A 188 -3.79 -17.42 6.28
N ALA A 189 -2.53 -17.27 6.70
CA ALA A 189 -1.63 -16.22 6.24
C ALA A 189 -1.11 -16.51 4.81
N PRO A 190 -0.83 -15.48 3.99
CA PRO A 190 -0.37 -15.68 2.62
C PRO A 190 1.14 -16.01 2.58
N PRO A 191 1.62 -16.70 1.53
CA PRO A 191 3.04 -16.77 1.22
C PRO A 191 3.58 -15.44 0.70
N ASN A 192 4.90 -15.25 0.74
CA ASN A 192 5.58 -14.13 0.11
C ASN A 192 5.58 -14.25 -1.42
N PRO A 193 5.55 -13.12 -2.18
CA PRO A 193 5.34 -11.75 -1.72
C PRO A 193 3.84 -11.41 -1.56
N TYR A 194 3.49 -10.59 -0.59
CA TYR A 194 2.10 -10.16 -0.38
C TYR A 194 2.02 -8.69 0.08
N ARG A 195 0.83 -8.10 -0.08
CA ARG A 195 0.54 -6.74 0.37
C ARG A 195 0.39 -6.68 1.88
N CYS A 196 0.94 -5.61 2.50
CA CYS A 196 0.85 -5.30 3.92
C CYS A 196 1.45 -6.41 4.81
N PRO A 197 2.80 -6.55 4.82
CA PRO A 197 3.46 -7.64 5.53
C PRO A 197 3.07 -7.86 7.00
N PRO A 198 2.85 -6.84 7.85
CA PRO A 198 2.39 -7.07 9.23
C PRO A 198 0.88 -7.35 9.35
N GLY A 199 0.09 -7.08 8.33
CA GLY A 199 -1.37 -7.02 8.40
C GLY A 199 -2.09 -8.31 8.83
N PRO A 200 -1.69 -9.54 8.40
CA PRO A 200 -2.31 -10.77 8.88
C PRO A 200 -2.19 -10.94 10.40
N TYR A 201 -1.04 -10.61 10.94
CA TYR A 201 -0.72 -10.75 12.36
C TYR A 201 -1.39 -9.65 13.20
N GLU A 202 -1.47 -8.44 12.68
CA GLU A 202 -2.31 -7.37 13.24
C GLU A 202 -3.79 -7.79 13.29
N ARG A 203 -4.33 -8.37 12.20
CA ARG A 203 -5.72 -8.85 12.16
C ARG A 203 -6.00 -9.88 13.25
N ALA A 204 -5.09 -10.85 13.43
CA ALA A 204 -5.21 -11.84 14.49
C ALA A 204 -5.14 -11.20 15.88
N ALA A 205 -4.23 -10.27 16.10
CA ALA A 205 -4.08 -9.53 17.36
C ALA A 205 -5.36 -8.74 17.73
N LEU A 206 -5.89 -7.96 16.79
CA LEU A 206 -7.11 -7.17 16.99
C LEU A 206 -8.34 -8.05 17.26
N MET A 207 -8.42 -9.23 16.61
CA MET A 207 -9.48 -10.19 16.91
C MET A 207 -9.28 -10.86 18.26
N THR A 208 -8.05 -11.16 18.66
CA THR A 208 -7.75 -11.69 20.01
C THR A 208 -8.16 -10.68 21.08
N GLU A 209 -7.85 -9.39 20.89
CA GLU A 209 -8.31 -8.32 21.79
C GLU A 209 -9.84 -8.27 21.89
N TRP A 210 -10.54 -8.30 20.74
CA TRP A 210 -11.99 -8.26 20.71
C TRP A 210 -12.61 -9.49 21.39
N PHE A 211 -12.11 -10.70 21.12
CA PHE A 211 -12.59 -11.94 21.74
C PHE A 211 -12.28 -11.95 23.24
N SER A 212 -11.18 -11.40 23.71
CA SER A 212 -10.89 -11.36 25.15
C SER A 212 -11.99 -10.66 25.95
N GLN A 213 -12.75 -9.76 25.31
CA GLN A 213 -13.85 -9.03 25.92
C GLN A 213 -15.23 -9.63 25.64
N HIS A 214 -15.44 -10.28 24.48
CA HIS A 214 -16.75 -10.71 23.99
C HIS A 214 -16.91 -12.23 23.95
N ASN A 215 -15.82 -12.98 23.86
CA ASN A 215 -15.78 -14.43 23.79
C ASN A 215 -14.48 -14.98 24.39
N PRO A 216 -14.28 -14.87 25.73
CA PRO A 216 -12.99 -15.09 26.38
C PRO A 216 -12.47 -16.54 26.32
N THR A 217 -13.29 -17.48 25.89
CA THR A 217 -12.92 -18.88 25.66
C THR A 217 -12.66 -19.22 24.19
N ALA A 218 -12.76 -18.24 23.29
CA ALA A 218 -12.45 -18.41 21.88
C ALA A 218 -10.99 -18.78 21.65
N LYS A 219 -10.72 -19.36 20.47
CA LYS A 219 -9.37 -19.65 19.98
C LYS A 219 -9.11 -18.90 18.69
N VAL A 220 -7.93 -18.30 18.59
CA VAL A 220 -7.42 -17.63 17.38
C VAL A 220 -6.17 -18.37 16.91
N ILE A 221 -6.21 -18.96 15.72
CA ILE A 221 -5.11 -19.76 15.18
C ILE A 221 -4.63 -19.12 13.89
N ILE A 222 -3.37 -18.74 13.83
CA ILE A 222 -2.71 -18.34 12.58
C ILE A 222 -2.02 -19.58 12.01
N VAL A 223 -2.40 -20.01 10.81
CA VAL A 223 -1.65 -21.02 10.04
C VAL A 223 -0.88 -20.29 8.94
N ASP A 224 0.42 -20.53 8.87
CA ASP A 224 1.36 -19.68 8.13
C ASP A 224 2.38 -20.54 7.35
N PRO A 225 2.53 -20.36 6.03
CA PRO A 225 3.56 -21.04 5.28
C PRO A 225 5.00 -20.52 5.58
N LYS A 226 5.14 -19.49 6.43
CA LYS A 226 6.41 -18.82 6.76
C LYS A 226 6.82 -19.11 8.21
N ASP A 227 8.12 -18.95 8.47
CA ASP A 227 8.71 -19.11 9.82
C ASP A 227 8.99 -17.78 10.51
N SER A 228 8.86 -16.68 9.76
CA SER A 228 9.04 -15.30 10.25
C SER A 228 8.18 -14.33 9.45
N PHE A 229 7.98 -13.13 9.97
CA PHE A 229 7.27 -12.05 9.29
C PHE A 229 7.82 -10.68 9.67
N VAL A 230 7.49 -9.68 8.89
CA VAL A 230 7.89 -8.31 9.20
C VAL A 230 7.26 -7.88 10.52
N THR A 231 8.05 -7.37 11.45
CA THR A 231 7.65 -7.00 12.83
C THR A 231 7.41 -8.19 13.78
N ASP A 232 7.86 -9.40 13.46
CA ASP A 232 7.58 -10.60 14.26
C ASP A 232 7.99 -10.46 15.74
N GLU A 233 9.20 -10.02 16.03
CA GLU A 233 9.69 -9.86 17.40
C GLU A 233 8.83 -8.87 18.21
N THR A 234 8.61 -7.67 17.66
CA THR A 234 7.83 -6.64 18.34
C THR A 234 6.34 -7.00 18.46
N MET A 235 5.78 -7.68 17.45
CA MET A 235 4.40 -8.16 17.47
C MET A 235 4.22 -9.28 18.50
N MET A 236 5.09 -10.28 18.50
CA MET A 236 5.03 -11.38 19.48
C MET A 236 5.27 -10.89 20.93
N LEU A 237 6.13 -9.88 21.12
CA LEU A 237 6.27 -9.26 22.42
C LEU A 237 4.97 -8.58 22.88
N GLY A 238 4.27 -7.93 21.96
CA GLY A 238 2.93 -7.41 22.20
C GLY A 238 1.93 -8.51 22.58
N TRP A 239 1.91 -9.62 21.84
CA TRP A 239 1.05 -10.77 22.14
C TRP A 239 1.39 -11.40 23.51
N ASN A 240 2.68 -11.50 23.83
CA ASN A 240 3.14 -12.00 25.13
C ASN A 240 2.61 -11.14 26.28
N ARG A 241 2.72 -9.83 26.15
CA ARG A 241 2.31 -8.86 27.19
C ARG A 241 0.79 -8.75 27.33
N LEU A 242 0.04 -8.86 26.21
CA LEU A 242 -1.40 -8.59 26.18
C LEU A 242 -2.26 -9.86 26.25
N TYR A 243 -1.81 -10.97 25.63
CA TYR A 243 -2.63 -12.16 25.41
C TYR A 243 -2.02 -13.44 25.97
N HIS A 244 -1.01 -13.33 26.80
CA HIS A 244 -0.30 -14.45 27.42
C HIS A 244 0.28 -15.44 26.39
N PHE A 245 0.65 -14.93 25.21
CA PHE A 245 1.26 -15.74 24.15
C PHE A 245 2.66 -16.17 24.56
N ASN A 246 2.93 -17.48 24.58
CA ASN A 246 4.28 -17.99 24.77
C ASN A 246 5.04 -17.96 23.45
N LEU A 247 6.15 -17.22 23.40
CA LEU A 247 6.98 -17.13 22.22
C LEU A 247 7.54 -18.52 21.87
N PRO A 248 7.73 -18.83 20.58
CA PRO A 248 8.52 -19.97 20.16
C PRO A 248 9.92 -19.94 20.79
N ALA A 249 10.47 -21.10 21.14
CA ALA A 249 11.70 -21.20 21.92
C ALA A 249 12.92 -20.47 21.31
N ASP A 250 13.01 -20.49 19.98
CA ASP A 250 14.04 -19.76 19.22
C ASP A 250 13.91 -18.24 19.39
N TYR A 251 12.72 -17.68 19.34
CA TYR A 251 12.46 -16.26 19.60
C TYR A 251 12.62 -15.90 21.08
N ALA A 252 12.09 -16.70 21.97
CA ALA A 252 12.24 -16.47 23.41
C ALA A 252 13.71 -16.40 23.82
N LYS A 253 14.53 -17.34 23.34
CA LYS A 253 15.98 -17.36 23.59
C LYS A 253 16.68 -16.10 23.06
N LYS A 254 16.34 -15.65 21.85
CA LYS A 254 16.92 -14.46 21.24
C LYS A 254 16.53 -13.19 21.99
N MET A 255 15.24 -13.02 22.24
CA MET A 255 14.69 -11.77 22.77
C MET A 255 14.94 -11.58 24.27
N SER A 256 15.05 -12.67 25.05
CA SER A 256 15.35 -12.59 26.50
C SER A 256 16.71 -11.97 26.83
N ALA A 257 17.60 -11.85 25.85
CA ALA A 257 18.85 -11.12 26.01
C ALA A 257 18.69 -9.59 26.05
N GLU A 258 17.58 -9.09 25.52
CA GLU A 258 17.32 -7.65 25.34
C GLU A 258 16.16 -7.15 26.22
N VAL A 259 15.12 -7.98 26.40
CA VAL A 259 13.90 -7.60 27.13
C VAL A 259 13.34 -8.75 27.96
N GLU A 260 12.50 -8.41 28.94
CA GLU A 260 11.73 -9.40 29.69
C GLU A 260 10.70 -10.07 28.78
N VAL A 261 10.82 -11.39 28.62
CA VAL A 261 9.84 -12.27 27.98
C VAL A 261 9.19 -13.14 29.05
N LYS A 262 7.89 -12.96 29.27
CA LYS A 262 7.17 -13.71 30.32
C LYS A 262 6.83 -15.12 29.83
N HIS A 263 7.04 -16.10 30.69
CA HIS A 263 6.48 -17.43 30.49
C HIS A 263 5.12 -17.51 31.19
N HIS A 264 4.08 -17.84 30.45
CA HIS A 264 2.72 -17.92 30.95
C HIS A 264 2.32 -19.38 31.15
N ALA A 265 1.69 -19.70 32.29
CA ALA A 265 1.09 -20.99 32.52
C ALA A 265 -0.19 -21.14 31.69
N GLY A 266 -0.41 -22.33 31.11
CA GLY A 266 -1.58 -22.61 30.32
C GLY A 266 -1.45 -22.24 28.84
N THR A 267 -2.58 -22.31 28.14
CA THR A 267 -2.68 -22.04 26.69
C THR A 267 -3.18 -20.63 26.43
N SER A 268 -2.50 -19.89 25.55
CA SER A 268 -3.00 -18.60 25.04
C SER A 268 -4.24 -18.79 24.16
N MET A 269 -5.11 -17.77 24.13
CA MET A 269 -6.17 -17.68 23.14
C MET A 269 -5.59 -17.63 21.71
N LEU A 270 -4.44 -17.00 21.53
CA LEU A 270 -3.75 -16.85 20.25
C LEU A 270 -2.66 -17.90 20.08
N SER A 271 -2.60 -18.53 18.93
CA SER A 271 -1.52 -19.42 18.51
C SER A 271 -1.06 -19.14 17.09
N TRP A 272 0.21 -19.44 16.81
CA TRP A 272 0.82 -19.28 15.48
C TRP A 272 1.55 -20.55 15.09
N VAL A 273 1.03 -21.22 14.06
CA VAL A 273 1.60 -22.45 13.48
C VAL A 273 2.43 -22.04 12.28
N ARG A 274 3.76 -22.15 12.40
CA ARG A 274 4.73 -21.73 11.36
C ARG A 274 4.85 -22.77 10.25
N GLY A 275 5.48 -22.38 9.13
CA GLY A 275 5.76 -23.28 8.02
C GLY A 275 6.50 -24.54 8.45
N LYS A 276 7.56 -24.41 9.26
CA LYS A 276 8.33 -25.53 9.78
C LYS A 276 7.55 -26.40 10.80
N ASP A 277 6.49 -25.85 11.37
CA ASP A 277 5.61 -26.54 12.31
C ASP A 277 4.34 -27.09 11.60
N GLY A 278 4.33 -27.11 10.24
CA GLY A 278 3.26 -27.65 9.42
C GLY A 278 2.13 -26.66 9.11
N GLY A 279 2.35 -25.35 9.26
CA GLY A 279 1.32 -24.32 9.10
C GLY A 279 0.94 -23.95 7.66
N ARG A 280 1.59 -24.54 6.63
CA ARG A 280 1.24 -24.29 5.23
C ARG A 280 -0.12 -24.85 4.89
N THR A 281 -1.02 -23.98 4.42
CA THR A 281 -2.37 -24.37 3.97
C THR A 281 -2.30 -25.14 2.64
N LEU A 282 -3.02 -26.26 2.57
CA LEU A 282 -3.13 -27.11 1.38
C LEU A 282 -4.54 -27.07 0.79
N LYS A 283 -5.57 -27.13 1.67
CA LYS A 283 -6.96 -27.27 1.24
C LYS A 283 -7.94 -26.60 2.20
N ILE A 284 -9.02 -26.12 1.66
CA ILE A 284 -10.16 -25.58 2.40
C ILE A 284 -11.39 -26.47 2.13
N ASP A 285 -12.07 -26.92 3.18
CA ASP A 285 -13.39 -27.57 3.10
C ASP A 285 -14.45 -26.60 3.67
N PRO A 286 -15.08 -25.78 2.83
CA PRO A 286 -16.04 -24.79 3.28
C PRO A 286 -17.35 -25.41 3.82
N LYS A 287 -17.68 -26.63 3.42
CA LYS A 287 -18.92 -27.33 3.91
C LYS A 287 -18.74 -27.83 5.34
N ARG A 288 -17.54 -28.28 5.68
CA ARG A 288 -17.22 -28.77 7.02
C ARG A 288 -16.51 -27.74 7.87
N MET A 289 -16.26 -26.53 7.34
CA MET A 289 -15.45 -25.47 7.99
C MET A 289 -14.11 -26.02 8.50
N ARG A 290 -13.33 -26.64 7.61
CA ARG A 290 -12.02 -27.21 7.90
C ARG A 290 -10.95 -26.63 7.01
N ILE A 291 -9.77 -26.44 7.60
CA ILE A 291 -8.54 -26.12 6.87
C ILE A 291 -7.54 -27.26 7.06
N GLU A 292 -7.04 -27.79 5.95
CA GLU A 292 -6.00 -28.80 5.91
C GLU A 292 -4.67 -28.12 5.68
N THR A 293 -3.74 -28.34 6.58
CA THR A 293 -2.35 -27.84 6.50
C THR A 293 -1.39 -29.02 6.30
N GLU A 294 -0.10 -28.73 6.13
CA GLU A 294 0.93 -29.79 6.08
C GLU A 294 1.01 -30.60 7.40
N GLY A 295 0.69 -29.98 8.53
CA GLY A 295 0.80 -30.62 9.84
C GLY A 295 -0.49 -31.29 10.32
N GLU A 296 -1.63 -30.67 10.10
CA GLU A 296 -2.90 -31.13 10.67
C GLU A 296 -4.15 -30.65 9.91
N VAL A 297 -5.30 -31.18 10.30
CA VAL A 297 -6.61 -30.67 9.88
C VAL A 297 -7.23 -29.90 11.03
N VAL A 298 -7.40 -28.60 10.86
CA VAL A 298 -8.00 -27.72 11.87
C VAL A 298 -9.49 -27.54 11.60
N GLN A 299 -10.33 -27.86 12.58
CA GLN A 299 -11.75 -27.55 12.58
C GLN A 299 -11.96 -26.12 13.09
N ALA A 300 -12.71 -25.30 12.38
CA ALA A 300 -12.97 -23.92 12.72
C ALA A 300 -14.46 -23.59 12.72
N ASP A 301 -14.84 -22.54 13.44
CA ASP A 301 -16.16 -21.91 13.35
C ASP A 301 -16.14 -20.76 12.32
N VAL A 302 -15.01 -20.07 12.23
CA VAL A 302 -14.76 -19.01 11.23
C VAL A 302 -13.38 -19.23 10.60
N ILE A 303 -13.31 -19.21 9.27
CA ILE A 303 -12.06 -19.28 8.53
C ILE A 303 -11.89 -17.99 7.71
N ASN A 304 -10.76 -17.34 7.88
CA ASN A 304 -10.31 -16.24 7.05
C ASN A 304 -9.10 -16.68 6.21
N VAL A 305 -9.21 -16.68 4.91
CA VAL A 305 -8.10 -17.07 4.02
C VAL A 305 -7.55 -15.83 3.31
N ILE A 306 -6.28 -15.57 3.48
CA ILE A 306 -5.56 -14.58 2.67
C ILE A 306 -4.73 -15.36 1.64
N PRO A 307 -5.22 -15.54 0.39
CA PRO A 307 -4.52 -16.37 -0.58
C PRO A 307 -3.28 -15.68 -1.15
N PRO A 308 -2.42 -16.40 -1.90
CA PRO A 308 -1.34 -15.80 -2.67
C PRO A 308 -1.85 -14.67 -3.57
N MET A 309 -0.96 -13.78 -3.97
CA MET A 309 -1.28 -12.57 -4.73
C MET A 309 -0.43 -12.45 -5.98
N LYS A 310 -0.96 -11.76 -6.97
CA LYS A 310 -0.25 -11.28 -8.16
C LYS A 310 -0.67 -9.85 -8.47
N ALA A 311 -0.06 -9.21 -9.45
CA ALA A 311 -0.48 -7.90 -9.94
C ALA A 311 -1.96 -7.91 -10.36
N GLY A 312 -2.65 -6.79 -10.19
CA GLY A 312 -4.07 -6.67 -10.56
C GLY A 312 -4.32 -7.04 -12.02
N GLN A 313 -5.48 -7.63 -12.31
CA GLN A 313 -5.82 -8.25 -13.61
C GLN A 313 -5.50 -7.37 -14.82
N VAL A 314 -5.69 -6.07 -14.73
CA VAL A 314 -5.40 -5.17 -15.85
C VAL A 314 -3.92 -5.17 -16.23
N ALA A 315 -2.99 -5.38 -15.30
CA ALA A 315 -1.57 -5.51 -15.63
C ALA A 315 -1.29 -6.75 -16.48
N MET A 316 -1.99 -7.86 -16.22
CA MET A 316 -1.93 -9.07 -17.06
C MET A 316 -2.52 -8.79 -18.45
N THR A 317 -3.70 -8.17 -18.51
CA THR A 317 -4.40 -7.81 -19.74
C THR A 317 -3.55 -6.91 -20.66
N LEU A 318 -2.74 -6.02 -20.06
CA LEU A 318 -1.86 -5.11 -20.79
C LEU A 318 -0.45 -5.69 -21.05
N GLY A 319 -0.19 -6.95 -20.72
CA GLY A 319 1.11 -7.59 -20.91
C GLY A 319 2.27 -6.92 -20.16
N LEU A 320 1.99 -6.43 -18.94
CA LEU A 320 2.94 -5.69 -18.10
C LEU A 320 3.61 -6.57 -17.03
N ALA A 321 3.10 -7.77 -16.80
CA ALA A 321 3.64 -8.72 -15.82
C ALA A 321 4.51 -9.79 -16.49
N ASP A 322 5.51 -10.25 -15.76
CA ASP A 322 6.36 -11.38 -16.13
C ASP A 322 5.87 -12.71 -15.52
N GLY A 323 6.67 -13.76 -15.63
CA GLY A 323 6.37 -15.09 -15.09
C GLY A 323 6.22 -15.14 -13.55
N SER A 324 6.65 -14.11 -12.82
CA SER A 324 6.41 -14.00 -11.38
C SER A 324 4.97 -13.58 -11.04
N GLY A 325 4.21 -13.11 -12.02
CA GLY A 325 2.90 -12.52 -11.84
C GLY A 325 2.91 -11.06 -11.38
N PHE A 326 4.10 -10.41 -11.34
CA PHE A 326 4.28 -8.99 -11.04
C PHE A 326 4.96 -8.26 -12.19
N CYS A 327 4.98 -6.93 -12.14
CA CYS A 327 5.43 -6.10 -13.25
C CYS A 327 6.91 -5.70 -13.09
N PRO A 328 7.80 -6.13 -13.97
CA PRO A 328 9.19 -5.67 -13.97
C PRO A 328 9.28 -4.22 -14.44
N VAL A 329 10.06 -3.40 -13.71
CA VAL A 329 10.19 -1.97 -13.94
C VAL A 329 11.64 -1.51 -13.84
N HIS A 330 11.96 -0.41 -14.52
CA HIS A 330 13.21 0.30 -14.32
C HIS A 330 13.23 0.95 -12.94
N ARG A 331 14.26 0.65 -12.15
CA ARG A 331 14.33 1.05 -10.72
C ARG A 331 14.33 2.56 -10.52
N ARG A 332 14.82 3.34 -11.47
CA ARG A 332 14.94 4.79 -11.33
C ARG A 332 13.61 5.53 -11.44
N ASN A 333 12.71 5.08 -12.31
CA ASN A 333 11.49 5.80 -12.66
C ASN A 333 10.24 4.94 -12.77
N PHE A 334 10.32 3.64 -12.45
CA PHE A 334 9.23 2.68 -12.57
C PHE A 334 8.63 2.53 -13.98
N ALA A 335 9.36 2.94 -15.03
CA ALA A 335 8.97 2.63 -16.40
C ALA A 335 8.96 1.11 -16.60
N SER A 336 7.94 0.60 -17.28
CA SER A 336 7.86 -0.82 -17.63
C SER A 336 9.03 -1.26 -18.49
N THR A 337 9.61 -2.42 -18.18
CA THR A 337 10.64 -3.02 -19.03
C THR A 337 10.04 -3.77 -20.22
N LEU A 338 8.70 -3.94 -20.25
CA LEU A 338 7.99 -4.71 -21.28
C LEU A 338 7.26 -3.82 -22.29
N GLN A 339 6.86 -2.60 -21.89
CA GLN A 339 6.08 -1.72 -22.75
C GLN A 339 6.59 -0.27 -22.68
N PRO A 340 6.86 0.37 -23.83
CA PRO A 340 7.35 1.75 -23.86
C PRO A 340 6.27 2.75 -23.44
N ASN A 341 6.68 3.87 -22.84
CA ASN A 341 5.81 4.95 -22.38
C ASN A 341 4.79 4.53 -21.31
N VAL A 342 4.99 3.40 -20.66
CA VAL A 342 4.16 2.85 -19.57
C VAL A 342 4.96 2.78 -18.29
N TYR A 343 4.37 3.17 -17.17
CA TYR A 343 4.94 3.13 -15.83
C TYR A 343 4.04 2.28 -14.94
N VAL A 344 4.62 1.42 -14.09
CA VAL A 344 3.83 0.59 -13.16
C VAL A 344 4.26 0.86 -11.74
N ILE A 345 3.31 1.24 -10.89
CA ILE A 345 3.54 1.62 -9.49
C ILE A 345 2.65 0.84 -8.52
N GLY A 346 3.04 0.90 -7.25
CA GLY A 346 2.32 0.25 -6.15
C GLY A 346 2.57 -1.25 -6.10
N ASP A 347 1.63 -1.97 -5.52
CA ASP A 347 1.77 -3.39 -5.20
C ASP A 347 2.01 -4.29 -6.43
N ALA A 348 1.63 -3.83 -7.62
CA ALA A 348 1.85 -4.56 -8.86
C ALA A 348 3.31 -4.58 -9.32
N SER A 349 4.13 -3.60 -8.93
CA SER A 349 5.52 -3.45 -9.38
C SER A 349 6.50 -4.37 -8.64
N ILE A 350 7.58 -4.76 -9.32
CA ILE A 350 8.75 -5.40 -8.71
C ILE A 350 9.70 -4.29 -8.27
N ALA A 351 9.64 -3.93 -6.99
CA ALA A 351 10.37 -2.82 -6.38
C ALA A 351 11.46 -3.29 -5.39
N ASP A 352 12.06 -4.45 -5.64
CA ASP A 352 13.14 -5.07 -4.86
C ASP A 352 12.85 -5.10 -3.34
N ALA A 353 13.60 -4.34 -2.53
CA ALA A 353 13.45 -4.31 -1.07
C ALA A 353 12.24 -3.50 -0.56
N MET A 354 11.57 -2.71 -1.41
CA MET A 354 10.40 -1.97 -0.99
C MET A 354 9.21 -2.91 -0.75
N PRO A 355 8.54 -2.83 0.40
CA PRO A 355 7.36 -3.65 0.64
C PRO A 355 6.17 -3.21 -0.22
N LYS A 356 5.26 -4.15 -0.48
CA LYS A 356 3.97 -3.86 -1.11
C LYS A 356 3.04 -3.22 -0.07
N SER A 357 3.02 -1.88 -0.04
CA SER A 357 2.25 -1.08 0.93
C SER A 357 1.67 0.18 0.30
N GLY A 358 0.65 0.75 0.94
CA GLY A 358 0.10 2.05 0.52
C GLY A 358 1.12 3.17 0.59
N PHE A 359 2.00 3.17 1.59
CA PHE A 359 3.06 4.17 1.73
C PHE A 359 4.08 4.07 0.59
N SER A 360 4.56 2.85 0.29
CA SER A 360 5.43 2.61 -0.87
C SER A 360 4.77 3.07 -2.18
N ALA A 361 3.49 2.76 -2.39
CA ALA A 361 2.75 3.20 -3.58
C ALA A 361 2.69 4.73 -3.69
N ASN A 362 2.49 5.43 -2.58
CA ASN A 362 2.47 6.90 -2.52
C ASN A 362 3.83 7.49 -2.89
N THR A 363 4.93 7.03 -2.29
CA THR A 363 6.26 7.58 -2.59
C THR A 363 6.72 7.24 -4.01
N GLN A 364 6.42 6.03 -4.52
CA GLN A 364 6.66 5.66 -5.91
C GLN A 364 5.91 6.59 -6.87
N ALA A 365 4.66 6.92 -6.58
CA ALA A 365 3.84 7.81 -7.38
C ALA A 365 4.45 9.22 -7.50
N LYS A 366 4.98 9.76 -6.40
CA LYS A 366 5.66 11.07 -6.37
C LYS A 366 6.93 11.08 -7.23
N VAL A 367 7.74 10.03 -7.10
CA VAL A 367 8.97 9.87 -7.91
C VAL A 367 8.61 9.74 -9.39
N VAL A 368 7.64 8.92 -9.75
CA VAL A 368 7.21 8.73 -11.15
C VAL A 368 6.61 10.01 -11.73
N ALA A 369 5.75 10.71 -10.99
CA ALA A 369 5.20 11.98 -11.43
C ALA A 369 6.30 13.01 -11.72
N ARG A 370 7.31 13.10 -10.85
CA ARG A 370 8.47 13.97 -11.07
C ARG A 370 9.28 13.54 -12.29
N ALA A 371 9.57 12.25 -12.42
CA ALA A 371 10.33 11.70 -13.55
C ALA A 371 9.65 12.00 -14.89
N ILE A 372 8.35 11.78 -14.98
CA ILE A 372 7.56 12.06 -16.19
C ILE A 372 7.61 13.55 -16.56
N VAL A 373 7.47 14.45 -15.57
CA VAL A 373 7.52 15.90 -15.82
C VAL A 373 8.89 16.33 -16.34
N GLU A 374 9.97 15.80 -15.76
CA GLU A 374 11.32 16.10 -16.23
C GLU A 374 11.60 15.51 -17.62
N GLU A 375 11.20 14.27 -17.88
CA GLU A 375 11.32 13.63 -19.20
C GLU A 375 10.60 14.42 -20.30
N LEU A 376 9.36 14.86 -20.03
CA LEU A 376 8.58 15.66 -20.97
C LEU A 376 9.21 17.05 -21.24
N ALA A 377 9.99 17.55 -20.29
CA ALA A 377 10.71 18.80 -20.43
C ALA A 377 12.13 18.62 -21.01
N GLY A 378 12.51 17.38 -21.41
CA GLY A 378 13.84 17.07 -21.94
C GLY A 378 14.96 17.18 -20.91
N ARG A 379 14.65 17.10 -19.62
CA ARG A 379 15.60 17.16 -18.51
C ARG A 379 15.79 15.79 -17.85
N PRO A 380 16.96 15.51 -17.28
CA PRO A 380 17.16 14.30 -16.51
C PRO A 380 16.29 14.29 -15.24
N ALA A 381 15.68 13.17 -14.95
CA ALA A 381 14.98 12.97 -13.68
C ALA A 381 15.99 13.01 -12.51
N PRO A 382 15.64 13.62 -11.37
CA PRO A 382 16.49 13.64 -10.19
C PRO A 382 16.74 12.20 -9.67
N GLU A 383 17.78 12.03 -8.86
CA GLU A 383 18.04 10.75 -8.21
C GLU A 383 16.89 10.43 -7.27
N PRO A 384 16.26 9.23 -7.40
CA PRO A 384 15.10 8.91 -6.62
C PRO A 384 15.45 8.51 -5.19
N LEU A 385 14.58 8.91 -4.26
CA LEU A 385 14.56 8.46 -2.89
C LEU A 385 13.12 8.06 -2.53
N TRP A 386 12.98 6.94 -1.84
CA TRP A 386 11.66 6.45 -1.42
C TRP A 386 11.64 6.21 0.08
N GLU A 387 10.46 6.33 0.63
CA GLU A 387 10.17 6.05 2.02
C GLU A 387 9.08 5.01 2.14
N ASN A 388 9.11 4.25 3.21
CA ASN A 388 8.02 3.41 3.63
C ASN A 388 7.90 3.43 5.15
N THR A 389 6.68 3.58 5.65
CA THR A 389 6.35 3.32 7.03
C THR A 389 5.09 2.46 7.07
N CYS A 390 5.21 1.27 7.65
CA CYS A 390 4.06 0.44 7.97
C CYS A 390 3.79 0.54 9.46
N TYR A 391 2.58 0.92 9.83
CA TYR A 391 2.07 0.86 11.19
C TYR A 391 1.25 -0.41 11.36
N ALA A 392 1.28 -1.01 12.54
CA ALA A 392 0.47 -2.14 12.91
C ALA A 392 0.09 -2.08 14.39
N LEU A 393 -0.99 -2.73 14.78
CA LEU A 393 -1.48 -2.78 16.15
C LEU A 393 -1.38 -4.22 16.68
N ALA A 394 -0.71 -4.40 17.80
CA ALA A 394 -0.83 -5.63 18.60
C ALA A 394 -2.04 -5.57 19.56
N GLY A 395 -2.64 -4.41 19.74
CA GLY A 395 -3.84 -4.09 20.50
C GLY A 395 -4.15 -2.61 20.40
N LYS A 396 -5.31 -2.17 20.88
CA LYS A 396 -5.83 -0.79 20.76
C LYS A 396 -4.83 0.31 21.12
N ASP A 397 -4.06 0.11 22.19
CA ASP A 397 -3.06 1.05 22.71
C ASP A 397 -1.62 0.51 22.52
N TYR A 398 -1.44 -0.54 21.71
CA TYR A 398 -0.14 -1.17 21.46
C TYR A 398 0.22 -1.06 19.98
N GLY A 399 0.83 0.07 19.61
CA GLY A 399 1.22 0.37 18.24
C GLY A 399 2.67 -0.01 17.94
N LEU A 400 2.86 -0.57 16.76
CA LEU A 400 4.14 -0.97 16.18
C LEU A 400 4.37 -0.19 14.89
N PHE A 401 5.63 -0.07 14.49
CA PHE A 401 5.98 0.44 13.16
C PHE A 401 7.23 -0.24 12.62
N VAL A 402 7.35 -0.22 11.30
CA VAL A 402 8.59 -0.44 10.56
C VAL A 402 8.75 0.69 9.56
N ALA A 403 9.88 1.39 9.62
CA ALA A 403 10.18 2.54 8.77
C ALA A 403 11.49 2.32 8.01
N ASP A 404 11.47 2.63 6.73
CA ASP A 404 12.59 2.44 5.82
C ASP A 404 12.74 3.66 4.90
N VAL A 405 13.99 3.94 4.52
CA VAL A 405 14.33 4.82 3.41
C VAL A 405 15.12 4.02 2.38
N PHE A 406 14.77 4.16 1.11
CA PHE A 406 15.35 3.41 0.02
C PHE A 406 16.02 4.31 -1.00
N LYS A 407 17.11 3.80 -1.59
CA LYS A 407 17.81 4.38 -2.73
C LYS A 407 18.27 3.29 -3.69
N ILE A 408 18.81 3.68 -4.82
CA ILE A 408 19.44 2.73 -5.75
C ILE A 408 20.85 2.42 -5.24
N VAL A 409 21.14 1.12 -5.04
CA VAL A 409 22.45 0.58 -4.72
C VAL A 409 22.67 -0.60 -5.65
N ASP A 410 23.76 -0.61 -6.40
CA ASP A 410 24.13 -1.68 -7.37
C ASP A 410 22.96 -2.05 -8.31
N GLY A 411 22.27 -1.04 -8.81
CA GLY A 411 21.16 -1.20 -9.76
C GLY A 411 19.85 -1.72 -9.16
N LYS A 412 19.77 -1.89 -7.83
CA LYS A 412 18.57 -2.35 -7.11
C LYS A 412 18.08 -1.29 -6.11
N ILE A 413 16.79 -1.29 -5.84
CA ILE A 413 16.21 -0.48 -4.76
C ILE A 413 16.52 -1.19 -3.43
N ALA A 414 17.36 -0.56 -2.62
CA ALA A 414 17.84 -1.10 -1.35
C ALA A 414 17.66 -0.09 -0.20
N ARG A 415 17.60 -0.60 1.04
CA ARG A 415 17.56 0.23 2.25
C ARG A 415 18.86 1.01 2.43
N ILE A 416 18.79 2.29 2.80
CA ILE A 416 19.98 3.14 2.98
C ILE A 416 20.92 2.56 4.03
N ASN A 417 20.39 2.05 5.13
CA ASN A 417 21.18 1.54 6.26
C ASN A 417 21.23 0.00 6.29
N GLY A 418 20.82 -0.69 5.21
CA GLY A 418 20.76 -2.16 5.15
C GLY A 418 19.68 -2.82 6.03
N GLN A 419 19.17 -2.13 7.06
CA GLN A 419 18.19 -2.64 8.00
C GLN A 419 16.99 -1.71 8.14
N ALA A 420 15.82 -2.30 8.35
CA ALA A 420 14.60 -1.57 8.70
C ALA A 420 14.69 -1.03 10.14
N ARG A 421 14.02 0.09 10.39
CA ARG A 421 13.86 0.66 11.74
C ARG A 421 12.53 0.22 12.31
N TYR A 422 12.59 -0.52 13.40
CA TYR A 422 11.42 -1.00 14.14
C TYR A 422 11.21 -0.19 15.42
N LEU A 423 10.01 -0.29 15.98
CA LEU A 423 9.83 0.07 17.39
C LEU A 423 10.83 -0.75 18.23
N PRO A 424 11.67 -0.13 19.09
CA PRO A 424 12.59 -0.88 19.93
C PRO A 424 11.88 -1.90 20.82
N LEU A 425 12.52 -3.04 21.08
CA LEU A 425 11.96 -4.08 21.96
C LEU A 425 11.77 -3.58 23.39
N ASP A 426 12.68 -2.72 23.87
CA ASP A 426 12.66 -2.05 25.17
C ASP A 426 11.80 -0.78 25.20
N ALA A 427 11.00 -0.54 24.14
CA ALA A 427 10.14 0.63 24.08
C ALA A 427 9.25 0.76 25.32
N THR A 428 9.21 1.96 25.87
CA THR A 428 8.38 2.28 27.04
C THR A 428 6.89 2.20 26.72
N PRO A 429 6.00 2.00 27.70
CA PRO A 429 4.57 2.02 27.50
C PRO A 429 4.07 3.31 26.82
N ALA A 430 4.72 4.45 27.09
CA ALA A 430 4.38 5.72 26.45
C ALA A 430 4.71 5.73 24.94
N GLN A 431 5.86 5.18 24.54
CA GLN A 431 6.26 5.05 23.14
C GLN A 431 5.35 4.09 22.38
N ILE A 432 5.00 2.96 22.99
CA ILE A 432 4.05 1.97 22.44
C ILE A 432 2.69 2.62 22.19
N LYS A 433 2.15 3.35 23.18
CA LYS A 433 0.89 4.06 23.05
C LYS A 433 0.95 5.17 22.00
N LEU A 434 2.08 5.86 21.90
CA LEU A 434 2.31 6.88 20.87
C LEU A 434 2.31 6.25 19.46
N GLY A 435 2.88 5.05 19.29
CA GLY A 435 2.83 4.27 18.05
C GLY A 435 1.39 4.00 17.58
N ALA A 436 0.48 3.63 18.49
CA ALA A 436 -0.93 3.44 18.18
C ALA A 436 -1.61 4.75 17.74
N ARG A 437 -1.28 5.88 18.37
CA ARG A 437 -1.79 7.21 17.97
C ARG A 437 -1.28 7.62 16.59
N TYR A 438 -0.02 7.31 16.25
CA TYR A 438 0.53 7.58 14.92
C TYR A 438 -0.17 6.77 13.85
N GLN A 439 -0.44 5.49 14.09
CA GLN A 439 -1.23 4.66 13.17
C GLN A 439 -2.62 5.28 12.92
N GLN A 440 -3.32 5.65 13.97
CA GLN A 440 -4.65 6.29 13.86
C GLN A 440 -4.60 7.65 13.14
N ALA A 441 -3.58 8.47 13.43
CA ALA A 441 -3.39 9.75 12.75
C ALA A 441 -3.10 9.53 11.26
N TRP A 442 -2.22 8.60 10.91
CA TRP A 442 -1.91 8.24 9.55
C TRP A 442 -3.16 7.75 8.79
N LEU A 443 -3.95 6.87 9.40
CA LEU A 443 -5.19 6.35 8.81
C LEU A 443 -6.18 7.47 8.43
N ARG A 444 -6.23 8.55 9.21
CA ARG A 444 -7.08 9.73 8.94
C ARG A 444 -6.49 10.68 7.90
N THR A 445 -5.18 10.90 7.92
CA THR A 445 -4.54 11.99 7.17
C THR A 445 -3.92 11.55 5.85
N PHE A 446 -3.56 10.28 5.72
CA PHE A 446 -2.87 9.76 4.53
C PHE A 446 -3.67 10.00 3.23
N THR A 447 -4.99 9.87 3.29
CA THR A 447 -5.86 10.10 2.13
C THR A 447 -5.92 11.55 1.68
N ALA A 448 -5.53 12.50 2.53
CA ALA A 448 -5.40 13.90 2.12
C ALA A 448 -4.22 14.12 1.16
N ASP A 449 -3.26 13.20 1.14
CA ASP A 449 -2.12 13.24 0.22
C ASP A 449 -2.38 12.47 -1.09
N CYS A 450 -3.47 11.74 -1.16
CA CYS A 450 -3.88 10.98 -2.34
C CYS A 450 -4.87 11.76 -3.20
#